data_67fc8fe14760864bdd7852ed13764a9f
#
_entry.id   67fc8fe14760864bdd7852ed13764a9f
#
_cell.length_a   1.000
_cell.length_b   1.000
_cell.length_c   1.000
_cell.angle_alpha   90.00
_cell.angle_beta   90.00
_cell.angle_gamma   90.00
#
_symmetry.space_group_name_H-M   'P 1'
#
loop_
_entity.id
_entity.type
_entity.pdbx_description
1 polymer ?
#
loop_
_entity_poly.entity_id
_entity_poly.type
_entity_poly.pdbx_seq_one_letter_code
_entity_poly.pdbx_strand_id
1 'polypeptide(L)'
;QTCALPICDFTIHPKDMEFELVELPQDTWDIYLNMISSHSNMTSIPGRCLRLAVLEKKTKKWVGFIRLGSPVINMKPRNEMLGGVFTQTPEASKAFNHTSIMGFVIVPSQPFGYNYLGGKLLAAICCSHEIREMLNKKYKMNTCLFETTSLYGSSKSSSQYDGMKPMLRFKGLTDSNFIPMMHGKPYEDLKTYVENAIGVFVPEDASSRKMKISNTIIAMTKAALKGTPEGEKFNKTIQNALSLTEKKRYYASNYGFSNFADVVMGRTDKLVKDPENYDKFHLANIVEWWRKKATNRFETLVAENRIRNEIEVWTGEKELDIIR
;
A
#
# COMPACT_ATOMS: atom_id res chain seq x y z
N GLN A 1 -28.20 -13.95 -7.50
CA GLN A 1 -27.06 -13.17 -6.98
C GLN A 1 -26.43 -12.44 -8.15
N THR A 2 -26.71 -11.14 -8.29
CA THR A 2 -26.03 -10.28 -9.26
C THR A 2 -24.56 -10.23 -8.90
N CYS A 3 -23.69 -10.66 -9.82
CA CYS A 3 -22.23 -10.63 -9.63
C CYS A 3 -21.78 -9.19 -9.38
N ALA A 4 -21.37 -8.89 -8.15
CA ALA A 4 -20.89 -7.56 -7.75
C ALA A 4 -19.50 -7.20 -8.32
N LEU A 5 -18.82 -8.17 -8.94
CA LEU A 5 -17.55 -7.92 -9.62
C LEU A 5 -17.82 -7.33 -11.00
N PRO A 6 -16.95 -6.45 -11.52
CA PRO A 6 -17.04 -5.89 -12.87
C PRO A 6 -16.60 -6.94 -13.92
N ILE A 7 -17.29 -8.08 -13.90
CA ILE A 7 -17.11 -9.12 -14.89
C ILE A 7 -18.05 -8.74 -16.03
N CYS A 8 -17.50 -8.28 -17.15
CA CYS A 8 -18.21 -7.91 -18.36
C CYS A 8 -19.12 -6.66 -18.24
N ASP A 9 -19.04 -5.82 -19.23
CA ASP A 9 -19.94 -4.70 -19.48
C ASP A 9 -19.80 -3.46 -18.56
N PHE A 10 -18.66 -2.78 -18.65
CA PHE A 10 -18.55 -1.37 -18.27
C PHE A 10 -18.86 -0.52 -19.50
N THR A 11 -20.14 -0.23 -19.72
CA THR A 11 -20.61 0.60 -20.85
C THR A 11 -20.80 2.06 -20.47
N ILE A 12 -20.66 2.40 -19.18
CA ILE A 12 -20.85 3.77 -18.69
C ILE A 12 -19.63 4.61 -19.04
N HIS A 13 -19.89 5.77 -19.63
CA HIS A 13 -18.85 6.75 -19.87
C HIS A 13 -18.28 7.30 -18.55
N PRO A 14 -16.96 7.53 -18.42
CA PRO A 14 -16.34 7.99 -17.17
C PRO A 14 -16.97 9.26 -16.57
N LYS A 15 -17.45 10.18 -17.40
CA LYS A 15 -18.13 11.40 -16.95
C LYS A 15 -19.40 11.16 -16.13
N ASP A 16 -20.04 10.01 -16.33
CA ASP A 16 -21.32 9.66 -15.70
C ASP A 16 -21.14 8.73 -14.47
N MET A 17 -19.91 8.33 -14.17
CA MET A 17 -19.61 7.44 -13.05
C MET A 17 -19.66 8.19 -11.71
N GLU A 18 -20.25 7.52 -10.71
CA GLU A 18 -20.29 7.99 -9.33
C GLU A 18 -19.78 6.89 -8.39
N PHE A 19 -19.05 7.29 -7.37
CA PHE A 19 -18.39 6.33 -6.47
C PHE A 19 -18.86 6.44 -5.03
N GLU A 20 -18.87 5.30 -4.38
CA GLU A 20 -19.13 5.15 -2.95
C GLU A 20 -18.02 4.36 -2.30
N LEU A 21 -17.61 4.78 -1.10
CA LEU A 21 -16.58 4.11 -0.30
C LEU A 21 -17.27 3.23 0.73
N VAL A 22 -17.00 1.94 0.70
CA VAL A 22 -17.61 0.96 1.60
C VAL A 22 -16.53 0.26 2.40
N GLU A 23 -16.61 0.36 3.72
CA GLU A 23 -15.76 -0.46 4.59
C GLU A 23 -16.31 -1.88 4.64
N LEU A 24 -15.46 -2.88 4.34
CA LEU A 24 -15.82 -4.29 4.33
C LEU A 24 -15.19 -5.04 5.50
N PRO A 25 -15.90 -6.05 6.06
CA PRO A 25 -15.31 -7.04 6.95
C PRO A 25 -14.12 -7.74 6.28
N GLN A 26 -13.15 -8.18 7.09
CA GLN A 26 -11.92 -8.79 6.60
C GLN A 26 -12.17 -9.95 5.64
N ASP A 27 -12.97 -10.92 6.06
CA ASP A 27 -13.19 -12.15 5.27
C ASP A 27 -13.82 -11.85 3.91
N THR A 28 -14.81 -10.95 3.88
CA THR A 28 -15.44 -10.52 2.62
C THR A 28 -14.44 -9.78 1.73
N TRP A 29 -13.64 -8.88 2.31
CA TRP A 29 -12.64 -8.11 1.57
C TRP A 29 -11.54 -9.00 1.00
N ASP A 30 -11.06 -9.98 1.77
CA ASP A 30 -10.02 -10.93 1.36
C ASP A 30 -10.52 -11.84 0.22
N ILE A 31 -11.78 -12.30 0.25
CA ILE A 31 -12.39 -13.07 -0.84
C ILE A 31 -12.37 -12.26 -2.15
N TYR A 32 -12.85 -11.03 -2.13
CA TYR A 32 -12.86 -10.19 -3.33
C TYR A 32 -11.46 -9.86 -3.82
N LEU A 33 -10.52 -9.55 -2.92
CA LEU A 33 -9.14 -9.27 -3.30
C LEU A 33 -8.49 -10.45 -4.01
N ASN A 34 -8.69 -11.66 -3.50
CA ASN A 34 -8.13 -12.87 -4.11
C ASN A 34 -8.67 -13.15 -5.52
N MET A 35 -9.87 -12.65 -5.85
CA MET A 35 -10.44 -12.76 -7.19
C MET A 35 -9.84 -11.79 -8.20
N ILE A 36 -9.29 -10.65 -7.74
CA ILE A 36 -8.86 -9.56 -8.63
C ILE A 36 -7.35 -9.29 -8.59
N SER A 37 -6.63 -9.87 -7.65
CA SER A 37 -5.21 -9.61 -7.45
C SER A 37 -4.40 -10.89 -7.50
N SER A 38 -3.33 -10.88 -8.29
CA SER A 38 -2.29 -11.91 -8.30
C SER A 38 -1.36 -11.85 -7.07
N HIS A 39 -1.47 -10.81 -6.25
CA HIS A 39 -0.67 -10.67 -5.03
C HIS A 39 -1.37 -11.35 -3.86
N SER A 40 -0.81 -12.47 -3.41
CA SER A 40 -1.17 -13.06 -2.13
C SER A 40 -0.76 -12.13 -1.00
N ASN A 41 -1.74 -11.50 -0.35
CA ASN A 41 -1.51 -10.55 0.73
C ASN A 41 -1.82 -11.19 2.09
N MET A 42 -1.21 -12.34 2.34
CA MET A 42 -1.40 -13.14 3.57
C MET A 42 -0.69 -12.56 4.80
N THR A 43 0.04 -11.46 4.65
CA THR A 43 0.74 -10.84 5.78
C THR A 43 -0.22 -10.05 6.65
N SER A 44 -0.46 -10.52 7.86
CA SER A 44 -1.06 -9.71 8.91
C SER A 44 -0.10 -8.55 9.22
N ILE A 45 -0.56 -7.34 8.99
CA ILE A 45 0.18 -6.14 9.37
C ILE A 45 -0.34 -5.73 10.74
N PRO A 46 0.52 -5.71 11.78
CA PRO A 46 0.10 -5.27 13.10
C PRO A 46 -0.27 -3.79 13.10
N GLY A 47 -1.23 -3.42 13.95
CA GLY A 47 -1.70 -2.05 14.11
C GLY A 47 -3.00 -1.77 13.36
N ARG A 48 -3.14 -0.54 12.87
CA ARG A 48 -4.37 -0.09 12.19
C ARG A 48 -4.57 -0.81 10.87
N CYS A 49 -5.82 -1.10 10.55
CA CYS A 49 -6.19 -1.68 9.27
C CYS A 49 -7.60 -1.22 8.85
N LEU A 50 -7.66 -0.41 7.81
CA LEU A 50 -8.91 0.02 7.17
C LEU A 50 -8.99 -0.66 5.80
N ARG A 51 -10.04 -1.44 5.58
CA ARG A 51 -10.32 -2.17 4.34
C ARG A 51 -11.52 -1.57 3.65
N LEU A 52 -11.31 -1.03 2.48
CA LEU A 52 -12.34 -0.37 1.68
C LEU A 52 -12.49 -1.04 0.34
N ALA A 53 -13.72 -1.09 -0.13
CA ALA A 53 -14.07 -1.32 -1.51
C ALA A 53 -14.68 -0.04 -2.10
N VAL A 54 -14.39 0.24 -3.35
CA VAL A 54 -14.95 1.36 -4.09
C VAL A 54 -16.01 0.83 -5.02
N LEU A 55 -17.25 1.28 -4.83
CA LEU A 55 -18.42 0.89 -5.60
C LEU A 55 -18.74 1.97 -6.65
N GLU A 56 -18.94 1.58 -7.90
CA GLU A 56 -19.61 2.45 -8.87
C GLU A 56 -21.12 2.36 -8.67
N LYS A 57 -21.77 3.52 -8.39
CA LYS A 57 -23.15 3.56 -7.87
C LYS A 57 -24.22 3.12 -8.88
N LYS A 58 -24.03 3.44 -10.17
CA LYS A 58 -25.01 3.14 -11.21
C LYS A 58 -25.01 1.67 -11.60
N THR A 59 -23.83 1.10 -11.80
CA THR A 59 -23.64 -0.31 -12.16
C THR A 59 -23.71 -1.26 -10.97
N LYS A 60 -23.54 -0.73 -9.74
CA LYS A 60 -23.41 -1.51 -8.50
C LYS A 60 -22.22 -2.49 -8.54
N LYS A 61 -21.14 -2.13 -9.23
CA LYS A 61 -19.95 -2.96 -9.38
C LYS A 61 -18.78 -2.41 -8.58
N TRP A 62 -17.99 -3.32 -8.00
CA TRP A 62 -16.74 -2.97 -7.31
C TRP A 62 -15.67 -2.59 -8.33
N VAL A 63 -15.17 -1.37 -8.26
CA VAL A 63 -14.11 -0.87 -9.16
C VAL A 63 -12.71 -1.01 -8.59
N GLY A 64 -12.60 -1.39 -7.33
CA GLY A 64 -11.32 -1.71 -6.72
C GLY A 64 -11.34 -1.76 -5.21
N PHE A 65 -10.18 -2.14 -4.65
CA PHE A 65 -10.00 -2.42 -3.23
C PHE A 65 -8.78 -1.70 -2.69
N ILE A 66 -8.94 -1.19 -1.46
CA ILE A 66 -7.93 -0.41 -0.76
C ILE A 66 -7.72 -1.01 0.63
N ARG A 67 -6.46 -1.17 1.04
CA ARG A 67 -6.09 -1.45 2.43
C ARG A 67 -5.10 -0.42 2.91
N LEU A 68 -5.50 0.32 3.94
CA LEU A 68 -4.65 1.29 4.64
C LEU A 68 -4.27 0.72 6.01
N GLY A 69 -3.05 1.00 6.44
CA GLY A 69 -2.54 0.49 7.71
C GLY A 69 -1.47 1.37 8.34
N SER A 70 -1.00 0.96 9.51
CA SER A 70 0.11 1.65 10.17
C SER A 70 1.34 1.63 9.27
N PRO A 71 2.02 2.78 9.08
CA PRO A 71 3.17 2.85 8.18
C PRO A 71 4.37 2.05 8.72
N VAL A 72 5.26 1.65 7.81
CA VAL A 72 6.54 1.01 8.19
C VAL A 72 7.42 2.02 8.92
N ILE A 73 8.20 1.55 9.91
CA ILE A 73 9.01 2.42 10.76
C ILE A 73 10.17 3.04 9.96
N ASN A 74 10.93 2.23 9.23
CA ASN A 74 12.11 2.70 8.49
C ASN A 74 11.77 2.98 7.02
N MET A 75 11.92 4.25 6.62
CA MET A 75 11.69 4.70 5.25
C MET A 75 12.58 5.92 4.97
N LYS A 76 13.72 5.70 4.32
CA LYS A 76 14.71 6.75 4.03
C LYS A 76 14.11 7.98 3.34
N PRO A 77 13.39 7.85 2.20
CA PRO A 77 12.86 9.02 1.50
C PRO A 77 11.81 9.78 2.31
N ARG A 78 11.10 9.12 3.24
CA ARG A 78 10.23 9.80 4.20
C ARG A 78 11.04 10.63 5.18
N ASN A 79 12.09 10.05 5.76
CA ASN A 79 12.92 10.75 6.73
C ASN A 79 13.59 11.99 6.11
N GLU A 80 14.05 11.88 4.86
CA GLU A 80 14.59 13.02 4.10
C GLU A 80 13.51 14.09 3.87
N MET A 81 12.29 13.69 3.48
CA MET A 81 11.17 14.62 3.27
C MET A 81 10.74 15.33 4.56
N LEU A 82 10.80 14.66 5.72
CA LEU A 82 10.43 15.23 7.02
C LEU A 82 11.56 16.04 7.67
N GLY A 83 12.77 16.00 7.10
CA GLY A 83 13.96 16.67 7.66
C GLY A 83 14.49 16.01 8.92
N GLY A 84 14.24 14.72 9.12
CA GLY A 84 14.74 13.96 10.27
C GLY A 84 14.08 12.61 10.47
N VAL A 85 14.56 11.87 11.47
CA VAL A 85 14.08 10.55 11.85
C VAL A 85 13.17 10.69 13.08
N PHE A 86 11.88 10.41 12.89
CA PHE A 86 10.87 10.58 13.95
C PHE A 86 11.08 9.63 15.16
N THR A 87 11.85 8.55 15.00
CA THR A 87 12.11 7.59 16.09
C THR A 87 13.16 8.09 17.09
N GLN A 88 13.74 9.27 16.89
CA GLN A 88 14.74 9.84 17.80
C GLN A 88 14.13 10.28 19.13
N THR A 89 12.87 10.67 19.16
CA THR A 89 12.15 11.05 20.38
C THR A 89 10.83 10.31 20.54
N PRO A 90 10.40 10.01 21.78
CA PRO A 90 9.08 9.41 22.04
C PRO A 90 7.93 10.26 21.52
N GLU A 91 8.04 11.59 21.63
CA GLU A 91 7.03 12.57 21.19
C GLU A 91 6.84 12.51 19.67
N ALA A 92 7.94 12.54 18.90
CA ALA A 92 7.90 12.43 17.44
C ALA A 92 7.36 11.06 17.00
N SER A 93 7.74 9.97 17.70
CA SER A 93 7.21 8.64 17.43
C SER A 93 5.69 8.56 17.67
N LYS A 94 5.20 9.16 18.74
CA LYS A 94 3.77 9.26 19.05
C LYS A 94 3.04 10.11 18.02
N ALA A 95 3.59 11.27 17.67
CA ALA A 95 3.02 12.17 16.66
C ALA A 95 2.93 11.47 15.30
N PHE A 96 4.01 10.83 14.85
CA PHE A 96 4.02 10.07 13.60
C PHE A 96 2.93 8.98 13.58
N ASN A 97 2.82 8.20 14.64
CA ASN A 97 1.78 7.18 14.73
C ASN A 97 0.36 7.76 14.73
N HIS A 98 0.18 8.98 15.23
CA HIS A 98 -1.13 9.62 15.30
C HIS A 98 -1.53 10.33 14.00
N THR A 99 -0.57 10.61 13.10
CA THR A 99 -0.76 11.49 11.94
C THR A 99 -0.54 10.81 10.60
N SER A 100 0.02 9.59 10.59
CA SER A 100 0.48 8.93 9.37
C SER A 100 -0.23 7.63 9.09
N ILE A 101 -0.48 7.35 7.81
CA ILE A 101 -1.10 6.13 7.29
C ILE A 101 -0.43 5.68 6.01
N MET A 102 -0.36 4.36 5.77
CA MET A 102 0.25 3.78 4.57
C MET A 102 -0.75 2.93 3.78
N GLY A 103 -0.72 3.09 2.45
CA GLY A 103 -1.45 2.24 1.50
C GLY A 103 -0.65 0.99 1.16
N PHE A 104 -1.18 -0.18 1.56
CA PHE A 104 -0.57 -1.49 1.29
C PHE A 104 -1.20 -2.19 0.10
N VAL A 105 -2.50 -1.97 -0.12
CA VAL A 105 -3.24 -2.49 -1.27
C VAL A 105 -4.00 -1.33 -1.90
N ILE A 106 -3.76 -1.11 -3.18
CA ILE A 106 -4.46 -0.12 -4.01
C ILE A 106 -4.62 -0.78 -5.38
N VAL A 107 -5.63 -1.61 -5.52
CA VAL A 107 -5.81 -2.50 -6.67
C VAL A 107 -7.15 -2.25 -7.32
N PRO A 108 -7.18 -1.75 -8.57
CA PRO A 108 -8.42 -1.66 -9.34
C PRO A 108 -8.81 -3.05 -9.85
N SER A 109 -10.11 -3.28 -9.94
CA SER A 109 -10.62 -4.43 -10.68
C SER A 109 -10.44 -4.24 -12.18
N GLN A 110 -10.30 -5.33 -12.93
CA GLN A 110 -10.25 -5.29 -14.38
C GLN A 110 -11.64 -5.61 -14.95
N PRO A 111 -12.00 -5.07 -16.11
CA PRO A 111 -11.23 -4.19 -17.00
C PRO A 111 -11.22 -2.70 -16.61
N PHE A 112 -11.88 -2.31 -15.51
CA PHE A 112 -11.96 -0.92 -15.04
C PHE A 112 -10.59 -0.28 -14.88
N GLY A 113 -9.64 -1.00 -14.29
CA GLY A 113 -8.28 -0.52 -14.08
C GLY A 113 -7.60 -0.05 -15.37
N TYR A 114 -7.69 -0.86 -16.41
CA TYR A 114 -7.10 -0.58 -17.71
C TYR A 114 -7.85 0.50 -18.48
N ASN A 115 -9.17 0.32 -18.65
CA ASN A 115 -9.97 1.19 -19.51
C ASN A 115 -10.08 2.62 -18.97
N TYR A 116 -10.11 2.77 -17.64
CA TYR A 116 -10.52 4.03 -17.00
C TYR A 116 -9.45 4.60 -16.04
N LEU A 117 -8.21 4.14 -16.11
CA LEU A 117 -7.17 4.56 -15.15
C LEU A 117 -7.57 4.33 -13.68
N GLY A 118 -8.16 3.17 -13.40
CA GLY A 118 -8.69 2.85 -12.08
C GLY A 118 -7.65 2.91 -10.97
N GLY A 119 -6.39 2.53 -11.25
CA GLY A 119 -5.31 2.66 -10.28
C GLY A 119 -5.03 4.11 -9.85
N LYS A 120 -5.19 5.08 -10.76
CA LYS A 120 -5.08 6.51 -10.42
C LYS A 120 -6.26 6.99 -9.58
N LEU A 121 -7.48 6.53 -9.89
CA LEU A 121 -8.66 6.85 -9.08
C LEU A 121 -8.46 6.38 -7.64
N LEU A 122 -8.15 5.10 -7.45
CA LEU A 122 -8.01 4.52 -6.10
C LEU A 122 -6.89 5.18 -5.29
N ALA A 123 -5.75 5.46 -5.93
CA ALA A 123 -4.65 6.14 -5.28
C ALA A 123 -5.00 7.59 -4.88
N ALA A 124 -5.76 8.30 -5.73
CA ALA A 124 -6.23 9.65 -5.42
C ALA A 124 -7.28 9.64 -4.29
N ILE A 125 -8.19 8.65 -4.30
CA ILE A 125 -9.15 8.43 -3.21
C ILE A 125 -8.44 8.25 -1.87
N CYS A 126 -7.33 7.50 -1.80
CA CYS A 126 -6.53 7.37 -0.58
C CYS A 126 -6.05 8.72 -0.02
N CYS A 127 -5.91 9.73 -0.87
CA CYS A 127 -5.50 11.08 -0.50
C CYS A 127 -6.68 12.00 -0.17
N SER A 128 -7.93 11.51 -0.17
CA SER A 128 -9.11 12.35 0.05
C SER A 128 -9.33 12.72 1.51
N HIS A 129 -9.98 13.87 1.74
CA HIS A 129 -10.39 14.28 3.08
C HIS A 129 -11.38 13.30 3.69
N GLU A 130 -12.24 12.69 2.89
CA GLU A 130 -13.21 11.70 3.34
C GLU A 130 -12.52 10.45 3.91
N ILE A 131 -11.48 9.94 3.25
CA ILE A 131 -10.66 8.85 3.81
C ILE A 131 -9.95 9.30 5.09
N ARG A 132 -9.39 10.52 5.09
CA ARG A 132 -8.76 11.11 6.27
C ARG A 132 -9.73 11.17 7.44
N GLU A 133 -10.98 11.60 7.22
CA GLU A 133 -12.02 11.68 8.25
C GLU A 133 -12.44 10.29 8.76
N MET A 134 -12.58 9.29 7.88
CA MET A 134 -12.83 7.91 8.27
C MET A 134 -11.72 7.39 9.21
N LEU A 135 -10.46 7.63 8.89
CA LEU A 135 -9.30 7.24 9.70
C LEU A 135 -9.31 7.97 11.05
N ASN A 136 -9.54 9.28 11.03
CA ASN A 136 -9.56 10.11 12.24
C ASN A 136 -10.67 9.66 13.18
N LYS A 137 -11.86 9.39 12.66
CA LYS A 137 -13.00 8.89 13.44
C LYS A 137 -12.72 7.49 14.01
N LYS A 138 -12.25 6.57 13.17
CA LYS A 138 -12.06 5.16 13.57
C LYS A 138 -10.93 4.97 14.57
N TYR A 139 -9.81 5.68 14.40
CA TYR A 139 -8.58 5.46 15.16
C TYR A 139 -8.19 6.64 16.05
N LYS A 140 -9.05 7.66 16.15
CA LYS A 140 -8.80 8.90 16.92
C LYS A 140 -7.48 9.57 16.49
N MET A 141 -7.26 9.66 15.18
CA MET A 141 -6.07 10.24 14.57
C MET A 141 -6.24 11.72 14.23
N ASN A 142 -5.14 12.36 13.88
CA ASN A 142 -5.08 13.66 13.18
C ASN A 142 -4.28 13.50 11.89
N THR A 143 -4.78 12.65 10.98
CA THR A 143 -4.07 12.20 9.78
C THR A 143 -3.70 13.37 8.87
N CYS A 144 -2.42 13.52 8.53
CA CYS A 144 -1.92 14.52 7.60
C CYS A 144 -0.81 14.00 6.67
N LEU A 145 -0.44 12.73 6.80
CA LEU A 145 0.49 12.06 5.90
C LEU A 145 -0.10 10.73 5.44
N PHE A 146 -0.32 10.61 4.13
CA PHE A 146 -0.53 9.33 3.45
C PHE A 146 0.73 8.97 2.67
N GLU A 147 1.12 7.70 2.73
CA GLU A 147 2.27 7.21 1.99
C GLU A 147 2.01 5.86 1.33
N THR A 148 2.70 5.60 0.23
CA THR A 148 2.68 4.30 -0.48
C THR A 148 3.94 4.10 -1.28
N THR A 149 4.18 2.87 -1.72
CA THR A 149 5.32 2.52 -2.56
C THR A 149 4.87 1.81 -3.84
N SER A 150 5.67 1.94 -4.91
CA SER A 150 5.48 1.24 -6.16
C SER A 150 6.76 0.53 -6.59
N LEU A 151 6.64 -0.70 -7.05
CA LEU A 151 7.72 -1.45 -7.70
C LEU A 151 8.00 -0.93 -9.12
N TYR A 152 7.00 -0.29 -9.73
CA TYR A 152 7.12 0.24 -11.09
C TYR A 152 7.78 1.61 -11.10
N GLY A 153 8.52 1.90 -12.16
CA GLY A 153 9.19 3.18 -12.39
C GLY A 153 10.60 3.30 -11.81
N SER A 154 11.14 2.25 -11.17
CA SER A 154 12.56 2.16 -10.79
C SER A 154 13.35 1.27 -11.75
N SER A 155 12.86 0.08 -12.03
CA SER A 155 13.44 -0.92 -12.93
C SER A 155 12.50 -1.37 -14.05
N LYS A 156 11.22 -1.06 -13.91
CA LYS A 156 10.15 -1.42 -14.85
C LYS A 156 9.46 -0.14 -15.30
N SER A 157 8.48 -0.26 -16.18
CA SER A 157 7.70 0.86 -16.74
C SER A 157 7.23 1.91 -15.70
N SER A 158 6.63 3.01 -16.21
CA SER A 158 6.11 4.11 -15.37
C SER A 158 5.17 3.61 -14.26
N SER A 159 5.27 4.22 -13.09
CA SER A 159 4.36 3.96 -11.99
C SER A 159 2.96 4.50 -12.28
N GLN A 160 1.92 3.76 -11.90
CA GLN A 160 0.54 4.25 -11.95
C GLN A 160 0.32 5.55 -11.13
N TYR A 161 1.21 5.86 -10.20
CA TYR A 161 1.14 7.04 -9.34
C TYR A 161 1.83 8.28 -9.94
N ASP A 162 2.47 8.17 -11.10
CA ASP A 162 3.07 9.31 -11.77
C ASP A 162 1.99 10.24 -12.35
N GLY A 163 2.26 11.56 -12.31
CA GLY A 163 1.34 12.58 -12.82
C GLY A 163 0.10 12.83 -11.96
N MET A 164 0.17 12.56 -10.64
CA MET A 164 -0.94 12.73 -9.70
C MET A 164 -0.83 13.98 -8.81
N LYS A 165 0.04 14.94 -9.13
CA LYS A 165 0.11 16.21 -8.38
C LYS A 165 -1.24 16.96 -8.47
N PRO A 166 -1.67 17.63 -7.40
CA PRO A 166 -0.99 17.80 -6.11
C PRO A 166 -1.20 16.63 -5.13
N MET A 167 -2.13 15.70 -5.37
CA MET A 167 -2.61 14.70 -4.43
C MET A 167 -1.52 13.73 -3.98
N LEU A 168 -0.74 13.20 -4.94
CA LEU A 168 0.31 12.23 -4.65
C LEU A 168 1.60 12.60 -5.39
N ARG A 169 2.73 12.62 -4.67
CA ARG A 169 4.02 13.09 -5.20
C ARG A 169 5.11 12.05 -4.96
N PHE A 170 5.92 11.80 -5.97
CA PHE A 170 7.16 11.03 -5.83
C PHE A 170 8.15 11.78 -4.91
N LYS A 171 8.75 11.05 -3.96
CA LYS A 171 9.63 11.62 -2.93
C LYS A 171 10.97 10.91 -2.81
N GLY A 172 11.25 9.94 -3.65
CA GLY A 172 12.54 9.24 -3.65
C GLY A 172 12.41 7.72 -3.79
N LEU A 173 13.55 7.06 -3.80
CA LEU A 173 13.65 5.60 -3.85
C LEU A 173 13.88 5.05 -2.44
N THR A 174 13.22 3.93 -2.13
CA THR A 174 13.47 3.23 -0.88
C THR A 174 14.83 2.54 -0.93
N ASP A 175 15.54 2.56 0.21
CA ASP A 175 16.64 1.62 0.45
C ASP A 175 16.02 0.38 1.09
N SER A 176 15.35 -0.44 0.29
CA SER A 176 14.76 -1.64 0.85
C SER A 176 15.81 -2.73 0.96
N ASN A 177 16.35 -2.93 2.16
CA ASN A 177 16.98 -4.19 2.49
C ASN A 177 15.88 -5.22 2.70
N PHE A 178 15.87 -6.28 1.91
CA PHE A 178 15.00 -7.41 2.16
C PHE A 178 15.42 -8.00 3.52
N ILE A 179 14.52 -8.06 4.46
CA ILE A 179 14.72 -8.73 5.74
C ILE A 179 14.02 -10.07 5.61
N PRO A 180 14.76 -11.20 5.54
CA PRO A 180 14.15 -12.51 5.49
C PRO A 180 13.34 -12.74 6.76
N MET A 181 12.05 -12.98 6.62
CA MET A 181 11.15 -13.30 7.73
C MET A 181 10.68 -14.72 7.61
N MET A 182 10.68 -15.43 8.70
CA MET A 182 10.09 -16.76 8.78
C MET A 182 8.57 -16.66 8.99
N HIS A 183 7.82 -17.62 8.44
CA HIS A 183 6.37 -17.65 8.53
C HIS A 183 5.87 -19.08 8.79
N GLY A 184 4.64 -19.16 9.30
CA GLY A 184 3.94 -20.42 9.53
C GLY A 184 4.60 -21.33 10.57
N LYS A 185 4.37 -22.64 10.44
CA LYS A 185 4.84 -23.64 11.40
C LYS A 185 6.37 -23.61 11.66
N PRO A 186 7.24 -23.46 10.64
CA PRO A 186 8.68 -23.37 10.89
C PRO A 186 9.08 -22.20 11.81
N TYR A 187 8.39 -21.07 11.71
CA TYR A 187 8.64 -19.95 12.61
C TYR A 187 8.23 -20.26 14.04
N GLU A 188 7.05 -20.82 14.25
CA GLU A 188 6.55 -21.16 15.59
C GLU A 188 7.41 -22.25 16.26
N ASP A 189 7.77 -23.28 15.51
CA ASP A 189 8.62 -24.37 16.01
C ASP A 189 10.01 -23.86 16.45
N LEU A 190 10.67 -23.06 15.61
CA LEU A 190 11.98 -22.49 15.93
C LEU A 190 11.93 -21.46 17.06
N LYS A 191 10.89 -20.62 17.09
CA LYS A 191 10.66 -19.69 18.19
C LYS A 191 10.52 -20.44 19.52
N THR A 192 9.66 -21.46 19.57
CA THR A 192 9.43 -22.29 20.75
C THR A 192 10.71 -22.99 21.19
N TYR A 193 11.46 -23.55 20.24
CA TYR A 193 12.75 -24.19 20.53
C TYR A 193 13.75 -23.21 21.18
N VAL A 194 13.89 -22.00 20.62
CA VAL A 194 14.80 -21.00 21.16
C VAL A 194 14.33 -20.47 22.52
N GLU A 195 13.01 -20.19 22.67
CA GLU A 195 12.44 -19.73 23.95
C GLU A 195 12.59 -20.79 25.05
N ASN A 196 12.49 -22.07 24.74
CA ASN A 196 12.74 -23.16 25.70
C ASN A 196 14.21 -23.25 26.10
N ALA A 197 15.15 -22.93 25.19
CA ALA A 197 16.56 -23.02 25.44
C ALA A 197 17.13 -21.84 26.23
N ILE A 198 16.69 -20.62 25.96
CA ILE A 198 17.26 -19.38 26.51
C ILE A 198 16.24 -18.43 27.15
N GLY A 199 14.98 -18.83 27.25
CA GLY A 199 13.88 -17.98 27.75
C GLY A 199 13.35 -17.01 26.69
N VAL A 200 12.36 -16.21 27.09
CA VAL A 200 11.78 -15.16 26.24
C VAL A 200 12.83 -14.09 25.96
N PHE A 201 13.30 -14.01 24.74
CA PHE A 201 14.41 -13.13 24.31
C PHE A 201 13.95 -11.84 23.60
N VAL A 202 12.68 -11.76 23.25
CA VAL A 202 12.05 -10.54 22.72
C VAL A 202 10.75 -10.29 23.49
N PRO A 203 10.62 -9.14 24.20
CA PRO A 203 9.43 -8.81 24.98
C PRO A 203 8.15 -8.88 24.13
N GLU A 204 7.00 -9.21 24.77
CA GLU A 204 5.72 -9.36 24.06
C GLU A 204 5.21 -8.06 23.47
N ASP A 205 5.46 -6.94 24.13
CA ASP A 205 5.11 -5.58 23.71
C ASP A 205 6.11 -4.94 22.75
N ALA A 206 7.19 -5.64 22.39
CA ALA A 206 8.23 -5.11 21.53
C ALA A 206 7.71 -4.79 20.12
N SER A 207 7.94 -3.58 19.64
CA SER A 207 7.67 -3.21 18.25
C SER A 207 8.43 -4.12 17.28
N SER A 208 7.76 -4.52 16.19
CA SER A 208 8.33 -5.44 15.19
C SER A 208 8.83 -6.77 15.77
N ARG A 209 8.15 -7.29 16.79
CA ARG A 209 8.54 -8.49 17.55
C ARG A 209 8.90 -9.67 16.66
N LYS A 210 8.05 -10.00 15.68
CA LYS A 210 8.30 -11.11 14.74
C LYS A 210 9.59 -10.94 13.94
N MET A 211 9.88 -9.73 13.51
CA MET A 211 11.13 -9.43 12.78
C MET A 211 12.35 -9.60 13.68
N LYS A 212 12.30 -9.11 14.93
CA LYS A 212 13.39 -9.28 15.90
C LYS A 212 13.64 -10.75 16.21
N ILE A 213 12.58 -11.53 16.43
CA ILE A 213 12.66 -12.98 16.64
C ILE A 213 13.29 -13.66 15.43
N SER A 214 12.80 -13.38 14.21
CA SER A 214 13.34 -13.97 12.97
C SER A 214 14.82 -13.65 12.79
N ASN A 215 15.25 -12.41 13.03
CA ASN A 215 16.64 -12.01 12.91
C ASN A 215 17.54 -12.73 13.95
N THR A 216 17.06 -12.87 15.18
CA THR A 216 17.80 -13.61 16.22
C THR A 216 17.94 -15.08 15.84
N ILE A 217 16.87 -15.74 15.40
CA ILE A 217 16.92 -17.13 14.96
C ILE A 217 17.89 -17.31 13.78
N ILE A 218 17.85 -16.41 12.79
CA ILE A 218 18.77 -16.44 11.64
C ILE A 218 20.22 -16.29 12.11
N ALA A 219 20.49 -15.37 13.03
CA ALA A 219 21.85 -15.18 13.58
C ALA A 219 22.34 -16.42 14.33
N MET A 220 21.50 -17.01 15.18
CA MET A 220 21.81 -18.24 15.91
C MET A 220 22.05 -19.43 14.97
N THR A 221 21.20 -19.59 13.93
CA THR A 221 21.35 -20.64 12.93
C THR A 221 22.67 -20.49 12.16
N LYS A 222 23.05 -19.26 11.77
CA LYS A 222 24.36 -18.99 11.15
C LYS A 222 25.53 -19.36 12.05
N ALA A 223 25.42 -19.05 13.33
CA ALA A 223 26.47 -19.37 14.30
C ALA A 223 26.58 -20.89 14.53
N ALA A 224 25.45 -21.56 14.71
CA ALA A 224 25.39 -23.00 14.97
C ALA A 224 25.90 -23.85 13.79
N LEU A 225 25.61 -23.42 12.55
CA LEU A 225 25.98 -24.12 11.34
C LEU A 225 27.32 -23.64 10.73
N LYS A 226 28.08 -22.82 11.44
CA LYS A 226 29.35 -22.26 10.92
C LYS A 226 30.34 -23.38 10.57
N GLY A 227 30.86 -23.36 9.34
CA GLY A 227 31.85 -24.32 8.84
C GLY A 227 31.24 -25.65 8.38
N THR A 228 29.93 -25.78 8.32
CA THR A 228 29.24 -26.97 7.79
C THR A 228 28.69 -26.72 6.36
N PRO A 229 28.51 -27.77 5.53
CA PRO A 229 27.89 -27.64 4.20
C PRO A 229 26.47 -27.05 4.27
N GLU A 230 25.71 -27.40 5.31
CA GLU A 230 24.37 -26.88 5.57
C GLU A 230 24.42 -25.37 5.87
N GLY A 231 25.43 -24.93 6.61
CA GLY A 231 25.67 -23.51 6.91
C GLY A 231 26.01 -22.70 5.66
N GLU A 232 26.82 -23.25 4.75
CA GLU A 232 27.11 -22.62 3.46
C GLU A 232 25.84 -22.47 2.61
N LYS A 233 25.04 -23.54 2.51
CA LYS A 233 23.75 -23.53 1.80
C LYS A 233 22.79 -22.52 2.40
N PHE A 234 22.68 -22.46 3.73
CA PHE A 234 21.84 -21.50 4.46
C PHE A 234 22.29 -20.07 4.19
N ASN A 235 23.59 -19.78 4.31
CA ASN A 235 24.13 -18.45 4.03
C ASN A 235 23.90 -18.03 2.59
N LYS A 236 24.09 -18.92 1.61
CA LYS A 236 23.82 -18.64 0.20
C LYS A 236 22.34 -18.32 -0.04
N THR A 237 21.43 -19.06 0.60
CA THR A 237 19.98 -18.79 0.52
C THR A 237 19.64 -17.41 1.08
N ILE A 238 20.19 -17.04 2.24
CA ILE A 238 19.98 -15.70 2.81
C ILE A 238 20.57 -14.60 1.92
N GLN A 239 21.76 -14.79 1.36
CA GLN A 239 22.37 -13.81 0.45
C GLN A 239 21.56 -13.65 -0.84
N ASN A 240 21.08 -14.74 -1.42
CA ASN A 240 20.21 -14.69 -2.58
C ASN A 240 18.92 -13.94 -2.28
N ALA A 241 18.29 -14.18 -1.11
CA ALA A 241 17.11 -13.45 -0.70
C ALA A 241 17.37 -11.94 -0.52
N LEU A 242 18.52 -11.57 0.06
CA LEU A 242 18.94 -10.18 0.18
C LEU A 242 19.20 -9.50 -1.18
N SER A 243 19.68 -10.25 -2.18
CA SER A 243 19.93 -9.72 -3.53
C SER A 243 18.66 -9.48 -4.35
N LEU A 244 17.53 -10.10 -3.97
CA LEU A 244 16.23 -9.92 -4.62
C LEU A 244 15.56 -8.57 -4.29
N THR A 245 16.21 -7.73 -3.52
CA THR A 245 15.68 -6.43 -3.09
C THR A 245 15.60 -5.46 -4.25
N GLU A 246 14.40 -5.16 -4.72
CA GLU A 246 14.15 -4.09 -5.68
C GLU A 246 13.89 -2.76 -4.95
N LYS A 247 14.57 -1.70 -5.37
CA LYS A 247 14.25 -0.33 -4.91
C LYS A 247 12.85 0.03 -5.36
N LYS A 248 12.03 0.52 -4.43
CA LYS A 248 10.67 0.97 -4.70
C LYS A 248 10.62 2.49 -4.79
N ARG A 249 9.77 3.01 -5.65
CA ARG A 249 9.45 4.44 -5.66
C ARG A 249 8.52 4.74 -4.49
N TYR A 250 8.89 5.72 -3.68
CA TYR A 250 8.10 6.20 -2.56
C TYR A 250 7.29 7.41 -2.95
N TYR A 251 6.02 7.40 -2.59
CA TYR A 251 5.06 8.47 -2.85
C TYR A 251 4.40 8.90 -1.55
N ALA A 252 4.16 10.21 -1.43
CA ALA A 252 3.53 10.80 -0.27
C ALA A 252 2.50 11.87 -0.64
N SER A 253 1.49 12.00 0.23
CA SER A 253 0.45 13.03 0.19
C SER A 253 0.37 13.72 1.55
N ASN A 254 0.23 15.03 1.52
CA ASN A 254 0.04 15.86 2.72
C ASN A 254 -1.41 16.26 2.96
N TYR A 255 -2.38 15.67 2.24
CA TYR A 255 -3.80 16.03 2.31
C TYR A 255 -4.09 17.53 2.13
N GLY A 256 -3.19 18.28 1.50
CA GLY A 256 -3.34 19.73 1.32
C GLY A 256 -3.01 20.56 2.59
N PHE A 257 -2.19 20.02 3.50
CA PHE A 257 -1.68 20.77 4.64
C PHE A 257 -0.24 21.22 4.41
N SER A 258 0.02 22.53 4.55
CA SER A 258 1.33 23.12 4.27
C SER A 258 2.39 22.74 5.30
N ASN A 259 2.02 22.61 6.58
CA ASN A 259 2.92 22.32 7.70
C ASN A 259 2.88 20.86 8.17
N PHE A 260 2.44 19.93 7.32
CA PHE A 260 2.27 18.51 7.69
C PHE A 260 3.54 17.89 8.30
N ALA A 261 4.73 18.28 7.82
CA ALA A 261 6.00 17.74 8.31
C ALA A 261 6.24 18.08 9.80
N ASP A 262 5.91 19.31 10.21
CA ASP A 262 6.04 19.73 11.62
C ASP A 262 5.06 18.97 12.52
N VAL A 263 3.84 18.74 12.02
CA VAL A 263 2.82 17.98 12.76
C VAL A 263 3.23 16.50 12.88
N VAL A 264 3.73 15.90 11.82
CA VAL A 264 4.22 14.50 11.81
C VAL A 264 5.42 14.33 12.75
N MET A 265 6.30 15.33 12.84
CA MET A 265 7.48 15.33 13.72
C MET A 265 7.17 15.77 15.17
N GLY A 266 5.90 16.07 15.49
CA GLY A 266 5.48 16.46 16.83
C GLY A 266 5.94 17.87 17.27
N ARG A 267 6.34 18.74 16.32
CA ARG A 267 6.72 20.12 16.61
C ARG A 267 5.52 21.03 16.87
N THR A 268 4.37 20.65 16.31
CA THR A 268 3.06 21.27 16.52
C THR A 268 1.95 20.25 16.33
N ASP A 269 0.79 20.46 16.91
CA ASP A 269 -0.41 19.65 16.72
C ASP A 269 -1.44 20.30 15.77
N LYS A 270 -1.24 21.57 15.45
CA LYS A 270 -2.16 22.39 14.65
C LYS A 270 -1.82 22.31 13.17
N LEU A 271 -2.73 21.76 12.38
CA LEU A 271 -2.64 21.72 10.92
C LEU A 271 -3.00 23.06 10.28
N VAL A 272 -2.22 23.46 9.27
CA VAL A 272 -2.44 24.67 8.46
C VAL A 272 -2.81 24.23 7.03
N LYS A 273 -3.97 24.66 6.58
CA LYS A 273 -4.43 24.38 5.20
C LYS A 273 -3.55 25.10 4.18
N ASP A 274 -3.19 24.42 3.11
CA ASP A 274 -2.61 25.03 1.92
C ASP A 274 -3.74 25.70 1.12
N PRO A 275 -3.79 27.04 1.01
CA PRO A 275 -4.91 27.73 0.39
C PRO A 275 -5.09 27.42 -1.10
N GLU A 276 -4.02 27.00 -1.80
CA GLU A 276 -4.06 26.67 -3.21
C GLU A 276 -4.49 25.24 -3.49
N ASN A 277 -4.23 24.32 -2.56
CA ASN A 277 -4.37 22.89 -2.83
C ASN A 277 -5.36 22.17 -1.91
N TYR A 278 -5.68 22.68 -0.73
CA TYR A 278 -6.50 21.96 0.25
C TYR A 278 -7.82 21.44 -0.34
N ASP A 279 -8.55 22.28 -1.06
CA ASP A 279 -9.86 21.90 -1.61
C ASP A 279 -9.77 20.83 -2.71
N LYS A 280 -8.62 20.68 -3.37
CA LYS A 280 -8.39 19.65 -4.38
C LYS A 280 -8.42 18.23 -3.82
N PHE A 281 -8.33 18.08 -2.50
CA PHE A 281 -8.35 16.79 -1.79
C PHE A 281 -9.75 16.36 -1.34
N HIS A 282 -10.81 17.13 -1.60
CA HIS A 282 -12.17 16.63 -1.44
C HIS A 282 -12.48 15.57 -2.49
N LEU A 283 -13.16 14.50 -2.08
CA LEU A 283 -13.48 13.36 -2.95
C LEU A 283 -14.16 13.78 -4.25
N ALA A 284 -15.08 14.75 -4.18
CA ALA A 284 -15.74 15.27 -5.37
C ALA A 284 -14.76 15.88 -6.38
N ASN A 285 -13.78 16.66 -5.92
CA ASN A 285 -12.76 17.28 -6.76
C ASN A 285 -11.76 16.26 -7.30
N ILE A 286 -11.44 15.22 -6.50
CA ILE A 286 -10.63 14.08 -6.93
C ILE A 286 -11.31 13.31 -8.05
N VAL A 287 -12.61 13.01 -7.90
CA VAL A 287 -13.38 12.30 -8.92
C VAL A 287 -13.47 13.12 -10.20
N GLU A 288 -13.68 14.43 -10.11
CA GLU A 288 -13.71 15.32 -11.28
C GLU A 288 -12.35 15.39 -11.99
N TRP A 289 -11.24 15.48 -11.24
CA TRP A 289 -9.89 15.39 -11.79
C TRP A 289 -9.66 14.06 -12.52
N TRP A 290 -10.09 12.95 -11.93
CA TRP A 290 -9.98 11.62 -12.54
C TRP A 290 -10.87 11.51 -13.79
N ARG A 291 -12.11 11.99 -13.76
CA ARG A 291 -13.04 11.96 -14.90
C ARG A 291 -12.43 12.55 -16.16
N LYS A 292 -11.76 13.70 -16.03
CA LYS A 292 -11.07 14.34 -17.17
C LYS A 292 -10.01 13.42 -17.79
N LYS A 293 -9.20 12.77 -16.96
CA LYS A 293 -8.15 11.85 -17.43
C LYS A 293 -8.71 10.54 -17.98
N ALA A 294 -9.69 9.99 -17.30
CA ALA A 294 -10.33 8.74 -17.67
C ALA A 294 -11.12 8.88 -18.98
N THR A 295 -11.77 10.01 -19.22
CA THR A 295 -12.46 10.32 -20.47
C THR A 295 -11.48 10.32 -21.64
N ASN A 296 -10.40 11.06 -21.55
CA ASN A 296 -9.37 11.07 -22.61
C ASN A 296 -8.82 9.67 -22.88
N ARG A 297 -8.55 8.89 -21.81
CA ARG A 297 -8.10 7.51 -21.95
C ARG A 297 -9.12 6.63 -22.64
N PHE A 298 -10.37 6.70 -22.18
CA PHE A 298 -11.48 5.91 -22.72
C PHE A 298 -11.74 6.20 -24.18
N GLU A 299 -11.84 7.48 -24.56
CA GLU A 299 -12.06 7.90 -25.94
C GLU A 299 -10.90 7.46 -26.86
N THR A 300 -9.64 7.56 -26.40
CA THR A 300 -8.49 7.04 -27.13
C THR A 300 -8.60 5.53 -27.35
N LEU A 301 -8.92 4.76 -26.30
CA LEU A 301 -9.05 3.30 -26.41
C LEU A 301 -10.20 2.88 -27.32
N VAL A 302 -11.33 3.63 -27.32
CA VAL A 302 -12.45 3.40 -28.23
C VAL A 302 -12.01 3.66 -29.68
N ALA A 303 -11.37 4.79 -29.95
CA ALA A 303 -10.88 5.15 -31.29
C ALA A 303 -9.86 4.14 -31.85
N GLU A 304 -9.03 3.57 -30.98
CA GLU A 304 -8.02 2.57 -31.33
C GLU A 304 -8.53 1.12 -31.30
N ASN A 305 -9.82 0.91 -30.99
CA ASN A 305 -10.41 -0.42 -30.80
C ASN A 305 -9.68 -1.29 -29.77
N ARG A 306 -9.27 -0.69 -28.65
CA ARG A 306 -8.46 -1.32 -27.58
C ARG A 306 -9.22 -1.39 -26.25
N ILE A 307 -10.50 -1.10 -26.22
CA ILE A 307 -11.33 -1.30 -25.03
C ILE A 307 -11.37 -2.78 -24.70
N ARG A 308 -11.16 -3.09 -23.40
CA ARG A 308 -11.27 -4.45 -22.91
C ARG A 308 -12.65 -4.67 -22.32
N ASN A 309 -13.34 -5.68 -22.81
CA ASN A 309 -14.68 -6.05 -22.37
C ASN A 309 -14.66 -7.36 -21.56
N GLU A 310 -13.56 -8.11 -21.61
CA GLU A 310 -13.45 -9.41 -20.97
C GLU A 310 -12.29 -9.44 -19.96
N ILE A 311 -12.42 -10.30 -18.96
CA ILE A 311 -11.34 -10.62 -18.04
C ILE A 311 -10.54 -11.76 -18.68
N GLU A 312 -9.26 -11.53 -18.96
CA GLU A 312 -8.35 -12.60 -19.32
C GLU A 312 -8.07 -13.48 -18.10
N VAL A 313 -8.49 -14.73 -18.17
CA VAL A 313 -8.15 -15.75 -17.17
C VAL A 313 -6.76 -16.27 -17.46
N TRP A 314 -5.85 -16.12 -16.52
CA TRP A 314 -4.51 -16.69 -16.65
C TRP A 314 -4.57 -18.23 -16.48
N THR A 315 -4.12 -18.93 -17.51
CA THR A 315 -4.14 -20.43 -17.53
C THR A 315 -2.82 -21.08 -17.15
N GLY A 316 -1.79 -20.28 -16.82
CA GLY A 316 -0.43 -20.77 -16.54
C GLY A 316 0.43 -21.03 -17.78
N GLU A 317 -0.16 -21.05 -18.96
CA GLU A 317 0.53 -21.35 -20.23
C GLU A 317 0.85 -20.10 -21.07
N LYS A 318 0.26 -18.97 -20.70
CA LYS A 318 0.49 -17.69 -21.39
C LYS A 318 1.48 -16.84 -20.62
N GLU A 319 2.40 -16.21 -21.34
CA GLU A 319 3.19 -15.09 -20.78
C GLU A 319 2.24 -14.01 -20.27
N LEU A 320 2.52 -13.49 -19.07
CA LEU A 320 1.78 -12.37 -18.52
C LEU A 320 2.04 -11.14 -19.40
N ASP A 321 1.06 -10.77 -20.21
CA ASP A 321 1.11 -9.51 -20.94
C ASP A 321 0.97 -8.36 -19.92
N ILE A 322 2.05 -7.61 -19.76
CA ILE A 322 2.04 -6.39 -18.95
C ILE A 322 1.33 -5.34 -19.79
N ILE A 323 0.03 -5.25 -19.58
CA ILE A 323 -0.83 -4.29 -20.24
C ILE A 323 -0.51 -2.89 -19.75
N ARG A 324 -0.03 -2.10 -20.65
CA ARG A 324 0.29 -0.68 -20.44
C ARG A 324 -0.79 0.24 -21.00
#